data_8af1423537fbcbef3581776050549861
#
_entry.id   8af1423537fbcbef3581776050549861
#
_cell.length_a   1.000
_cell.length_b   1.000
_cell.length_c   1.000
_cell.angle_alpha   90.00
_cell.angle_beta   90.00
_cell.angle_gamma   90.00
#
_symmetry.space_group_name_H-M   'P 1'
#
loop_
_entity.id
_entity.type
_entity.pdbx_description
1 polymer ?
#
loop_
_entity_poly.entity_id
_entity_poly.type
_entity_poly.pdbx_seq_one_letter_code
_entity_poly.pdbx_strand_id
1 'polypeptide(L)'
;KMAIPIGIGALAVNVAALVDTTFLQTRINHIMSVHPEPLLTMYQGMIPDLEVKIATGTVSNFLFGCYSQALALFMLVPGITQAFGISALPSVTSAWMSGSRCELQKSISSVLRMTALFSIPAGLGLSVLSGPVSQAVFGAKASIPITSRTLAVMGVAAIFASLSTPIFSMLQAVGRVDLPVKLLCVGLGLKIGLNYVLTGIPEINILGAGIGTLVCYVFITISACYFLCKETKIHLKFHSIFTKPAIASMFCCIAAYFSCFAMSKIMPDSLATGIAVFIAVFIYIASLLCLKALCKDDVLMLPKGQKLVKILEKHHLIM
;
A
#
# COMPACT_ATOMS: atom_id res chain seq x y z
N LYS A 1 30.56 -5.76 4.21
CA LYS A 1 29.80 -6.86 3.53
C LYS A 1 28.27 -6.62 3.48
N MET A 2 27.69 -5.75 4.36
CA MET A 2 26.24 -5.43 4.34
C MET A 2 25.83 -4.36 3.30
N ALA A 3 26.74 -3.48 2.89
CA ALA A 3 26.41 -2.40 1.95
C ALA A 3 25.97 -2.89 0.55
N ILE A 4 26.56 -3.99 0.06
CA ILE A 4 26.26 -4.55 -1.26
C ILE A 4 24.79 -5.02 -1.37
N PRO A 5 24.25 -5.86 -0.45
CA PRO A 5 22.85 -6.27 -0.52
C PRO A 5 21.86 -5.11 -0.42
N ILE A 6 22.14 -4.11 0.42
CA ILE A 6 21.30 -2.92 0.57
C ILE A 6 21.30 -2.09 -0.73
N GLY A 7 22.49 -1.91 -1.34
CA GLY A 7 22.62 -1.23 -2.62
C GLY A 7 21.88 -1.93 -3.75
N ILE A 8 21.96 -3.26 -3.84
CA ILE A 8 21.23 -4.06 -4.82
C ILE A 8 19.71 -3.92 -4.61
N GLY A 9 19.23 -3.92 -3.36
CA GLY A 9 17.81 -3.69 -3.05
C GLY A 9 17.31 -2.33 -3.54
N ALA A 10 18.07 -1.26 -3.32
CA ALA A 10 17.75 0.07 -3.81
C ALA A 10 17.76 0.15 -5.35
N LEU A 11 18.75 -0.51 -5.99
CA LEU A 11 18.79 -0.64 -7.45
C LEU A 11 17.58 -1.40 -8.00
N ALA A 12 17.15 -2.48 -7.35
CA ALA A 12 16.00 -3.27 -7.79
C ALA A 12 14.71 -2.44 -7.83
N VAL A 13 14.50 -1.55 -6.85
CA VAL A 13 13.33 -0.65 -6.83
C VAL A 13 13.37 0.36 -7.98
N ASN A 14 14.54 0.96 -8.25
CA ASN A 14 14.69 1.91 -9.36
C ASN A 14 14.56 1.22 -10.72
N VAL A 15 15.11 0.02 -10.87
CA VAL A 15 14.94 -0.80 -12.08
C VAL A 15 13.46 -1.17 -12.27
N ALA A 16 12.72 -1.47 -11.20
CA ALA A 16 11.27 -1.71 -11.28
C ALA A 16 10.52 -0.53 -11.88
N ALA A 17 10.86 0.70 -11.48
CA ALA A 17 10.22 1.91 -12.01
C ALA A 17 10.55 2.13 -13.49
N LEU A 18 11.81 1.90 -13.90
CA LEU A 18 12.22 1.97 -15.31
C LEU A 18 11.52 0.90 -16.16
N VAL A 19 11.43 -0.31 -15.64
CA VAL A 19 10.74 -1.42 -16.28
C VAL A 19 9.26 -1.07 -16.47
N ASP A 20 8.57 -0.59 -15.44
CA ASP A 20 7.18 -0.18 -15.54
C ASP A 20 6.99 0.86 -16.67
N THR A 21 7.85 1.90 -16.70
CA THR A 21 7.76 2.94 -17.72
C THR A 21 7.93 2.37 -19.13
N THR A 22 9.00 1.64 -19.34
CA THR A 22 9.37 1.14 -20.69
C THR A 22 8.40 0.08 -21.18
N PHE A 23 8.10 -0.92 -20.32
CA PHE A 23 7.25 -2.04 -20.74
C PHE A 23 5.79 -1.63 -20.93
N LEU A 24 5.23 -0.81 -20.04
CA LEU A 24 3.85 -0.34 -20.18
C LEU A 24 3.67 0.47 -21.45
N GLN A 25 4.54 1.44 -21.69
CA GLN A 25 4.47 2.26 -22.91
C GLN A 25 4.66 1.44 -24.18
N THR A 26 5.69 0.58 -24.22
CA THR A 26 5.95 -0.29 -25.36
C THR A 26 4.76 -1.22 -25.64
N ARG A 27 4.16 -1.81 -24.61
CA ARG A 27 3.04 -2.72 -24.78
C ARG A 27 1.78 -2.03 -25.25
N ILE A 28 1.47 -0.84 -24.71
CA ILE A 28 0.34 -0.03 -25.16
C ILE A 28 0.55 0.42 -26.62
N ASN A 29 1.74 0.86 -26.97
CA ASN A 29 2.06 1.24 -28.37
C ASN A 29 1.91 0.06 -29.32
N HIS A 30 2.32 -1.14 -28.92
CA HIS A 30 2.12 -2.34 -29.72
C HIS A 30 0.63 -2.65 -29.95
N ILE A 31 -0.22 -2.53 -28.91
CA ILE A 31 -1.68 -2.70 -29.07
C ILE A 31 -2.24 -1.65 -30.01
N MET A 32 -1.82 -0.39 -29.86
CA MET A 32 -2.25 0.70 -30.73
C MET A 32 -1.87 0.49 -32.20
N SER A 33 -0.76 -0.22 -32.47
CA SER A 33 -0.32 -0.52 -33.84
C SER A 33 -1.00 -1.74 -34.47
N VAL A 34 -1.44 -2.73 -33.66
CA VAL A 34 -1.95 -4.00 -34.18
C VAL A 34 -3.49 -4.06 -34.09
N HIS A 35 -4.06 -3.70 -32.95
CA HIS A 35 -5.50 -3.78 -32.68
C HIS A 35 -5.95 -2.57 -31.83
N PRO A 36 -6.08 -1.36 -32.39
CA PRO A 36 -6.42 -0.16 -31.63
C PRO A 36 -7.87 -0.12 -31.16
N GLU A 37 -8.82 -0.70 -31.91
CA GLU A 37 -10.27 -0.57 -31.70
C GLU A 37 -10.74 -0.92 -30.27
N PRO A 38 -10.39 -2.09 -29.69
CA PRO A 38 -10.87 -2.44 -28.36
C PRO A 38 -10.38 -1.47 -27.28
N LEU A 39 -9.12 -1.02 -27.39
CA LEU A 39 -8.53 -0.07 -26.46
C LEU A 39 -9.17 1.30 -26.56
N LEU A 40 -9.40 1.78 -27.78
CA LEU A 40 -10.02 3.08 -28.04
C LEU A 40 -11.48 3.09 -27.56
N THR A 41 -12.21 2.00 -27.79
CA THR A 41 -13.58 1.86 -27.31
C THR A 41 -13.65 1.90 -25.78
N MET A 42 -12.72 1.22 -25.07
CA MET A 42 -12.65 1.22 -23.61
C MET A 42 -12.42 2.63 -23.03
N TYR A 43 -11.60 3.41 -23.68
CA TYR A 43 -11.22 4.76 -23.19
C TYR A 43 -11.96 5.90 -23.91
N GLN A 44 -12.98 5.59 -24.72
CA GLN A 44 -13.79 6.59 -25.39
C GLN A 44 -14.43 7.56 -24.37
N GLY A 45 -14.27 8.85 -24.61
CA GLY A 45 -14.74 9.91 -23.68
C GLY A 45 -13.89 10.11 -22.41
N MET A 46 -12.87 9.24 -22.16
CA MET A 46 -11.96 9.39 -21.01
C MET A 46 -10.62 10.02 -21.41
N ILE A 47 -10.22 9.93 -22.67
CA ILE A 47 -8.98 10.52 -23.17
C ILE A 47 -9.33 11.84 -23.86
N PRO A 48 -8.86 13.00 -23.37
CA PRO A 48 -9.08 14.28 -24.05
C PRO A 48 -8.28 14.32 -25.35
N ASP A 49 -8.85 14.94 -26.40
CA ASP A 49 -8.22 15.09 -27.72
C ASP A 49 -7.70 13.76 -28.29
N LEU A 50 -8.53 12.73 -28.21
CA LEU A 50 -8.15 11.35 -28.56
C LEU A 50 -7.60 11.26 -29.98
N GLU A 51 -8.23 11.90 -30.95
CA GLU A 51 -7.78 11.93 -32.36
C GLU A 51 -6.39 12.50 -32.50
N VAL A 52 -6.11 13.62 -31.81
CA VAL A 52 -4.78 14.26 -31.84
C VAL A 52 -3.74 13.35 -31.20
N LYS A 53 -4.09 12.68 -30.08
CA LYS A 53 -3.17 11.76 -29.39
C LYS A 53 -2.90 10.48 -30.20
N ILE A 54 -3.87 10.01 -30.97
CA ILE A 54 -3.67 8.90 -31.91
C ILE A 54 -2.69 9.36 -33.01
N ALA A 55 -2.95 10.50 -33.63
CA ALA A 55 -2.11 11.05 -34.72
C ALA A 55 -0.66 11.32 -34.27
N THR A 56 -0.47 11.73 -32.98
CA THR A 56 0.86 12.02 -32.42
C THR A 56 1.49 10.83 -31.71
N GLY A 57 0.82 9.68 -31.59
CA GLY A 57 1.32 8.48 -30.89
C GLY A 57 1.47 8.66 -29.38
N THR A 58 0.75 9.62 -28.76
CA THR A 58 0.92 9.98 -27.33
C THR A 58 -0.11 9.35 -26.40
N VAL A 59 -0.94 8.42 -26.86
CA VAL A 59 -1.94 7.68 -26.06
C VAL A 59 -1.25 6.92 -24.91
N SER A 60 -0.15 6.24 -25.19
CA SER A 60 0.61 5.49 -24.18
C SER A 60 1.17 6.38 -23.08
N ASN A 61 1.64 7.60 -23.44
CA ASN A 61 2.15 8.57 -22.48
C ASN A 61 1.02 9.07 -21.55
N PHE A 62 -0.16 9.30 -22.08
CA PHE A 62 -1.32 9.70 -21.29
C PHE A 62 -1.74 8.61 -20.31
N LEU A 63 -1.88 7.36 -20.77
CA LEU A 63 -2.25 6.22 -19.93
C LEU A 63 -1.19 5.94 -18.85
N PHE A 64 0.09 6.02 -19.21
CA PHE A 64 1.18 5.92 -18.24
C PHE A 64 1.14 7.06 -17.22
N GLY A 65 0.78 8.28 -17.63
CA GLY A 65 0.56 9.42 -16.74
C GLY A 65 -0.54 9.13 -15.69
N CYS A 66 -1.64 8.51 -16.10
CA CYS A 66 -2.71 8.08 -15.19
C CYS A 66 -2.21 7.04 -14.16
N TYR A 67 -1.41 6.06 -14.61
CA TYR A 67 -0.77 5.08 -13.72
C TYR A 67 0.21 5.75 -12.75
N SER A 68 1.02 6.68 -13.21
CA SER A 68 1.99 7.40 -12.38
C SER A 68 1.32 8.24 -11.28
N GLN A 69 0.15 8.84 -11.57
CA GLN A 69 -0.66 9.52 -10.58
C GLN A 69 -1.15 8.55 -9.49
N ALA A 70 -1.66 7.37 -9.88
CA ALA A 70 -2.07 6.34 -8.94
C ALA A 70 -0.88 5.82 -8.11
N LEU A 71 0.29 5.63 -8.74
CA LEU A 71 1.52 5.21 -8.08
C LEU A 71 2.01 6.22 -7.04
N ALA A 72 1.89 7.52 -7.30
CA ALA A 72 2.28 8.56 -6.36
C ALA A 72 1.43 8.49 -5.07
N LEU A 73 0.11 8.29 -5.19
CA LEU A 73 -0.78 8.13 -4.04
C LEU A 73 -0.55 6.80 -3.31
N PHE A 74 -0.32 5.73 -4.05
CA PHE A 74 0.02 4.43 -3.48
C PHE A 74 1.26 4.50 -2.59
N MET A 75 2.32 5.20 -3.01
CA MET A 75 3.59 5.29 -2.29
C MET A 75 3.50 6.02 -0.95
N LEU A 76 2.45 6.79 -0.69
CA LEU A 76 2.26 7.48 0.58
C LEU A 76 2.16 6.50 1.76
N VAL A 77 1.45 5.39 1.61
CA VAL A 77 1.21 4.45 2.72
C VAL A 77 2.49 3.67 3.09
N PRO A 78 3.22 3.03 2.16
CA PRO A 78 4.51 2.41 2.45
C PRO A 78 5.55 3.41 2.97
N GLY A 79 5.56 4.66 2.46
CA GLY A 79 6.47 5.71 2.90
C GLY A 79 6.35 6.02 4.38
N ILE A 80 5.13 6.09 4.91
CA ILE A 80 4.90 6.33 6.34
C ILE A 80 5.27 5.10 7.17
N THR A 81 4.91 3.89 6.71
CA THR A 81 5.18 2.67 7.48
C THR A 81 6.66 2.27 7.51
N GLN A 82 7.48 2.82 6.63
CA GLN A 82 8.94 2.66 6.68
C GLN A 82 9.52 3.13 8.02
N ALA A 83 8.96 4.18 8.62
CA ALA A 83 9.39 4.67 9.92
C ALA A 83 9.21 3.61 11.03
N PHE A 84 8.14 2.79 10.96
CA PHE A 84 7.94 1.69 11.92
C PHE A 84 9.01 0.61 11.78
N GLY A 85 9.41 0.29 10.55
CA GLY A 85 10.51 -0.65 10.30
C GLY A 85 11.84 -0.18 10.88
N ILE A 86 12.18 1.09 10.68
CA ILE A 86 13.43 1.67 11.19
C ILE A 86 13.41 1.73 12.72
N SER A 87 12.31 2.15 13.34
CA SER A 87 12.18 2.24 14.80
C SER A 87 12.20 0.87 15.49
N ALA A 88 11.79 -0.19 14.78
CA ALA A 88 11.78 -1.56 15.28
C ALA A 88 13.17 -2.21 15.31
N LEU A 89 14.09 -1.76 14.47
CA LEU A 89 15.42 -2.36 14.29
C LEU A 89 16.17 -2.58 15.60
N PRO A 90 16.33 -1.58 16.49
CA PRO A 90 17.06 -1.76 17.75
C PRO A 90 16.41 -2.76 18.69
N SER A 91 15.07 -2.72 18.85
CA SER A 91 14.34 -3.60 19.76
C SER A 91 14.39 -5.05 19.32
N VAL A 92 14.22 -5.30 18.01
CA VAL A 92 14.29 -6.65 17.44
C VAL A 92 15.71 -7.20 17.50
N THR A 93 16.72 -6.37 17.18
CA THR A 93 18.13 -6.79 17.27
C THR A 93 18.54 -7.13 18.70
N SER A 94 18.16 -6.31 19.69
CA SER A 94 18.43 -6.57 21.11
C SER A 94 17.76 -7.87 21.58
N ALA A 95 16.48 -8.07 21.27
CA ALA A 95 15.74 -9.30 21.60
C ALA A 95 16.32 -10.55 20.90
N TRP A 96 16.83 -10.41 19.67
CA TRP A 96 17.50 -11.49 18.96
C TRP A 96 18.83 -11.87 19.60
N MET A 97 19.66 -10.87 19.98
CA MET A 97 20.96 -11.10 20.61
C MET A 97 20.86 -11.63 22.05
N SER A 98 19.81 -11.28 22.79
CA SER A 98 19.56 -11.82 24.14
C SER A 98 19.09 -13.29 24.11
N GLY A 99 18.72 -13.83 22.95
CA GLY A 99 18.19 -15.19 22.80
C GLY A 99 16.77 -15.36 23.37
N SER A 100 16.12 -14.30 23.84
CA SER A 100 14.78 -14.33 24.43
C SER A 100 13.70 -14.41 23.34
N ARG A 101 13.21 -15.62 23.05
CA ARG A 101 12.13 -15.82 22.07
C ARG A 101 10.85 -15.09 22.45
N CYS A 102 10.55 -14.95 23.73
CA CYS A 102 9.36 -14.27 24.21
C CYS A 102 9.42 -12.75 23.88
N GLU A 103 10.54 -12.11 24.16
CA GLU A 103 10.75 -10.69 23.84
C GLU A 103 10.78 -10.44 22.33
N LEU A 104 11.45 -11.34 21.58
CA LEU A 104 11.48 -11.27 20.12
C LEU A 104 10.07 -11.38 19.53
N GLN A 105 9.27 -12.33 19.99
CA GLN A 105 7.88 -12.50 19.53
C GLN A 105 7.03 -11.27 19.89
N LYS A 106 7.19 -10.69 21.07
CA LYS A 106 6.50 -9.45 21.45
C LYS A 106 6.88 -8.28 20.55
N SER A 107 8.19 -8.06 20.34
CA SER A 107 8.68 -6.97 19.50
C SER A 107 8.15 -7.10 18.06
N ILE A 108 8.29 -8.27 17.44
CA ILE A 108 7.82 -8.51 16.07
C ILE A 108 6.30 -8.35 15.97
N SER A 109 5.54 -8.92 16.92
CA SER A 109 4.07 -8.83 16.91
C SER A 109 3.58 -7.39 17.08
N SER A 110 4.24 -6.60 17.93
CA SER A 110 3.90 -5.19 18.15
C SER A 110 4.14 -4.35 16.90
N VAL A 111 5.30 -4.51 16.25
CA VAL A 111 5.60 -3.80 15.00
C VAL A 111 4.62 -4.14 13.90
N LEU A 112 4.31 -5.42 13.70
CA LEU A 112 3.35 -5.85 12.69
C LEU A 112 1.94 -5.32 12.99
N ARG A 113 1.53 -5.28 14.25
CA ARG A 113 0.23 -4.74 14.68
C ARG A 113 0.16 -3.25 14.43
N MET A 114 1.17 -2.48 14.83
CA MET A 114 1.24 -1.04 14.58
C MET A 114 1.20 -0.73 13.08
N THR A 115 1.94 -1.50 12.28
CA THR A 115 1.90 -1.36 10.82
C THR A 115 0.51 -1.67 10.26
N ALA A 116 -0.12 -2.76 10.71
CA ALA A 116 -1.46 -3.14 10.27
C ALA A 116 -2.53 -2.11 10.68
N LEU A 117 -2.45 -1.57 11.91
CA LEU A 117 -3.33 -0.52 12.41
C LEU A 117 -3.29 0.76 11.54
N PHE A 118 -2.17 1.03 10.87
CA PHE A 118 -2.04 2.16 9.97
C PHE A 118 -2.32 1.78 8.52
N SER A 119 -1.71 0.70 8.02
CA SER A 119 -1.73 0.35 6.59
C SER A 119 -3.10 -0.12 6.11
N ILE A 120 -3.85 -0.87 6.95
CA ILE A 120 -5.15 -1.42 6.53
C ILE A 120 -6.17 -0.31 6.29
N PRO A 121 -6.43 0.63 7.25
CA PRO A 121 -7.39 1.71 7.00
C PRO A 121 -6.91 2.67 5.90
N ALA A 122 -5.61 2.97 5.83
CA ALA A 122 -5.07 3.83 4.80
C ALA A 122 -5.21 3.23 3.40
N GLY A 123 -4.85 1.95 3.23
CA GLY A 123 -4.95 1.27 1.94
C GLY A 123 -6.39 1.04 1.50
N LEU A 124 -7.28 0.59 2.40
CA LEU A 124 -8.70 0.45 2.11
C LEU A 124 -9.36 1.81 1.86
N GLY A 125 -8.99 2.84 2.62
CA GLY A 125 -9.46 4.21 2.41
C GLY A 125 -9.08 4.74 1.03
N LEU A 126 -7.82 4.56 0.59
CA LEU A 126 -7.37 4.88 -0.77
C LEU A 126 -8.14 4.09 -1.84
N SER A 127 -8.46 2.82 -1.57
CA SER A 127 -9.22 1.98 -2.50
C SER A 127 -10.67 2.49 -2.64
N VAL A 128 -11.36 2.72 -1.53
CA VAL A 128 -12.78 3.11 -1.49
C VAL A 128 -12.99 4.56 -1.94
N LEU A 129 -12.11 5.48 -1.53
CA LEU A 129 -12.15 6.89 -1.88
C LEU A 129 -11.22 7.23 -3.07
N SER A 130 -10.86 6.26 -3.91
CA SER A 130 -9.90 6.45 -5.01
C SER A 130 -10.29 7.59 -5.97
N GLY A 131 -11.55 7.73 -6.34
CA GLY A 131 -12.07 8.81 -7.16
C GLY A 131 -11.95 10.18 -6.47
N PRO A 132 -12.64 10.38 -5.34
CA PRO A 132 -12.59 11.63 -4.57
C PRO A 132 -11.16 12.07 -4.21
N VAL A 133 -10.31 11.14 -3.77
CA VAL A 133 -8.91 11.43 -3.41
C VAL A 133 -8.11 11.85 -4.65
N SER A 134 -8.24 11.13 -5.77
CA SER A 134 -7.56 11.51 -7.02
C SER A 134 -8.00 12.89 -7.50
N GLN A 135 -9.29 13.20 -7.42
CA GLN A 135 -9.83 14.49 -7.81
C GLN A 135 -9.38 15.61 -6.85
N ALA A 136 -9.33 15.36 -5.55
CA ALA A 136 -8.87 16.32 -4.56
C ALA A 136 -7.39 16.70 -4.74
N VAL A 137 -6.54 15.72 -5.12
CA VAL A 137 -5.09 15.93 -5.27
C VAL A 137 -4.72 16.47 -6.65
N PHE A 138 -5.30 15.91 -7.73
CA PHE A 138 -4.91 16.25 -9.09
C PHE A 138 -5.88 17.22 -9.78
N GLY A 139 -6.99 17.57 -9.14
CA GLY A 139 -8.07 18.39 -9.69
C GLY A 139 -8.99 17.60 -10.61
N ALA A 140 -10.07 18.24 -11.05
CA ALA A 140 -11.03 17.65 -11.98
C ALA A 140 -10.43 17.57 -13.40
N LYS A 141 -9.81 16.44 -13.72
CA LYS A 141 -9.17 16.18 -15.01
C LYS A 141 -9.77 14.92 -15.65
N ALA A 142 -9.69 14.85 -16.97
CA ALA A 142 -10.14 13.68 -17.73
C ALA A 142 -9.38 12.38 -17.35
N SER A 143 -8.17 12.48 -16.77
CA SER A 143 -7.41 11.32 -16.27
C SER A 143 -8.02 10.64 -15.05
N ILE A 144 -8.88 11.32 -14.27
CA ILE A 144 -9.39 10.84 -12.99
C ILE A 144 -10.11 9.50 -13.06
N PRO A 145 -11.01 9.22 -14.04
CA PRO A 145 -11.67 7.91 -14.12
C PRO A 145 -10.69 6.75 -14.29
N ILE A 146 -9.61 6.94 -15.04
CA ILE A 146 -8.59 5.91 -15.28
C ILE A 146 -7.69 5.78 -14.04
N THR A 147 -7.21 6.90 -13.52
CA THR A 147 -6.38 6.96 -12.31
C THR A 147 -7.09 6.34 -11.11
N SER A 148 -8.37 6.65 -10.90
CA SER A 148 -9.13 6.15 -9.76
C SER A 148 -9.35 4.63 -9.81
N ARG A 149 -9.65 4.05 -10.98
CA ARG A 149 -9.76 2.59 -11.15
C ARG A 149 -8.45 1.90 -10.81
N THR A 150 -7.33 2.43 -11.29
CA THR A 150 -6.00 1.91 -11.01
C THR A 150 -5.65 2.06 -9.52
N LEU A 151 -5.93 3.22 -8.92
CA LEU A 151 -5.70 3.49 -7.51
C LEU A 151 -6.55 2.61 -6.61
N ALA A 152 -7.77 2.25 -6.99
CA ALA A 152 -8.62 1.34 -6.22
C ALA A 152 -7.94 -0.03 -6.00
N VAL A 153 -7.30 -0.58 -7.01
CA VAL A 153 -6.52 -1.83 -6.91
C VAL A 153 -5.21 -1.59 -6.16
N MET A 154 -4.51 -0.50 -6.47
CA MET A 154 -3.24 -0.18 -5.83
C MET A 154 -3.40 0.19 -4.35
N GLY A 155 -4.56 0.69 -3.91
CA GLY A 155 -4.88 0.91 -2.50
C GLY A 155 -4.82 -0.38 -1.69
N VAL A 156 -5.36 -1.48 -2.23
CA VAL A 156 -5.21 -2.80 -1.61
C VAL A 156 -3.74 -3.26 -1.63
N ALA A 157 -3.03 -3.04 -2.74
CA ALA A 157 -1.60 -3.36 -2.84
C ALA A 157 -0.75 -2.59 -1.80
N ALA A 158 -1.15 -1.35 -1.47
CA ALA A 158 -0.46 -0.52 -0.49
C ALA A 158 -0.43 -1.14 0.92
N ILE A 159 -1.46 -1.92 1.29
CA ILE A 159 -1.48 -2.65 2.57
C ILE A 159 -0.31 -3.64 2.63
N PHE A 160 -0.17 -4.46 1.59
CA PHE A 160 0.89 -5.48 1.53
C PHE A 160 2.27 -4.85 1.38
N ALA A 161 2.41 -3.83 0.54
CA ALA A 161 3.66 -3.08 0.40
C ALA A 161 4.10 -2.47 1.74
N SER A 162 3.17 -1.90 2.49
CA SER A 162 3.42 -1.32 3.81
C SER A 162 3.84 -2.35 4.85
N LEU A 163 3.27 -3.55 4.81
CA LEU A 163 3.65 -4.64 5.71
C LEU A 163 5.02 -5.23 5.36
N SER A 164 5.36 -5.32 4.07
CA SER A 164 6.64 -5.87 3.63
C SER A 164 7.84 -5.07 4.14
N THR A 165 7.72 -3.76 4.24
CA THR A 165 8.80 -2.84 4.64
C THR A 165 9.35 -3.14 6.04
N PRO A 166 8.54 -3.16 7.14
CA PRO A 166 9.04 -3.51 8.46
C PRO A 166 9.48 -4.98 8.55
N ILE A 167 8.84 -5.90 7.82
CA ILE A 167 9.27 -7.30 7.78
C ILE A 167 10.69 -7.43 7.22
N PHE A 168 11.03 -6.66 6.19
CA PHE A 168 12.38 -6.61 5.64
C PHE A 168 13.39 -6.06 6.66
N SER A 169 13.02 -4.99 7.39
CA SER A 169 13.85 -4.45 8.46
C SER A 169 14.10 -5.48 9.57
N MET A 170 13.07 -6.26 9.95
CA MET A 170 13.19 -7.31 10.95
C MET A 170 14.04 -8.49 10.46
N LEU A 171 13.93 -8.89 9.18
CA LEU A 171 14.83 -9.90 8.57
C LEU A 171 16.28 -9.43 8.58
N GLN A 172 16.54 -8.15 8.31
CA GLN A 172 17.88 -7.56 8.41
C GLN A 172 18.38 -7.54 9.86
N ALA A 173 17.51 -7.24 10.84
CA ALA A 173 17.83 -7.23 12.26
C ALA A 173 18.28 -8.60 12.80
N VAL A 174 17.72 -9.70 12.26
CA VAL A 174 18.14 -11.08 12.60
C VAL A 174 19.29 -11.60 11.74
N GLY A 175 19.93 -10.72 10.95
CA GLY A 175 21.13 -11.03 10.16
C GLY A 175 20.86 -11.60 8.76
N ARG A 176 19.61 -11.72 8.34
CA ARG A 176 19.23 -12.28 7.03
C ARG A 176 19.00 -11.18 5.99
N VAL A 177 20.06 -10.42 5.70
CA VAL A 177 20.04 -9.32 4.70
C VAL A 177 19.86 -9.79 3.26
N ASP A 178 20.13 -11.05 2.97
CA ASP A 178 20.02 -11.65 1.64
C ASP A 178 18.56 -11.93 1.24
N LEU A 179 17.70 -12.26 2.20
CA LEU A 179 16.30 -12.64 1.93
C LEU A 179 15.47 -11.50 1.33
N PRO A 180 15.45 -10.26 1.87
CA PRO A 180 14.72 -9.15 1.26
C PRO A 180 15.09 -8.93 -0.20
N VAL A 181 16.39 -8.99 -0.54
CA VAL A 181 16.87 -8.78 -1.92
C VAL A 181 16.35 -9.88 -2.84
N LYS A 182 16.47 -11.16 -2.43
CA LYS A 182 15.98 -12.29 -3.21
C LYS A 182 14.47 -12.18 -3.46
N LEU A 183 13.71 -11.85 -2.42
CA LEU A 183 12.26 -11.71 -2.52
C LEU A 183 11.86 -10.55 -3.43
N LEU A 184 12.58 -9.41 -3.37
CA LEU A 184 12.37 -8.30 -4.28
C LEU A 184 12.67 -8.70 -5.74
N CYS A 185 13.77 -9.41 -6.01
CA CYS A 185 14.10 -9.85 -7.36
C CYS A 185 13.04 -10.81 -7.93
N VAL A 186 12.58 -11.79 -7.13
CA VAL A 186 11.53 -12.72 -7.56
C VAL A 186 10.19 -11.97 -7.75
N GLY A 187 9.82 -11.11 -6.82
CA GLY A 187 8.61 -10.29 -6.91
C GLY A 187 8.63 -9.37 -8.14
N LEU A 188 9.78 -8.75 -8.44
CA LEU A 188 9.94 -7.94 -9.63
C LEU A 188 9.78 -8.77 -10.91
N GLY A 189 10.38 -9.95 -10.99
CA GLY A 189 10.20 -10.86 -12.12
C GLY A 189 8.73 -11.23 -12.32
N LEU A 190 8.00 -11.54 -11.23
CA LEU A 190 6.57 -11.81 -11.25
C LEU A 190 5.77 -10.60 -11.75
N LYS A 191 6.10 -9.40 -11.25
CA LYS A 191 5.46 -8.14 -11.67
C LYS A 191 5.65 -7.87 -13.15
N ILE A 192 6.87 -8.03 -13.66
CA ILE A 192 7.20 -7.84 -15.10
C ILE A 192 6.37 -8.80 -15.95
N GLY A 193 6.34 -10.10 -15.59
CA GLY A 193 5.57 -11.09 -16.32
C GLY A 193 4.07 -10.78 -16.34
N LEU A 194 3.51 -10.45 -15.18
CA LEU A 194 2.10 -10.09 -15.08
C LEU A 194 1.76 -8.80 -15.81
N ASN A 195 2.60 -7.77 -15.69
CA ASN A 195 2.41 -6.52 -16.41
C ASN A 195 2.40 -6.75 -17.92
N TYR A 196 3.35 -7.56 -18.43
CA TYR A 196 3.42 -7.87 -19.85
C TYR A 196 2.16 -8.57 -20.36
N VAL A 197 1.66 -9.56 -19.64
CA VAL A 197 0.46 -10.34 -20.02
C VAL A 197 -0.80 -9.47 -19.86
N LEU A 198 -1.04 -8.90 -18.68
CA LEU A 198 -2.29 -8.21 -18.35
C LEU A 198 -2.44 -6.87 -19.12
N THR A 199 -1.34 -6.14 -19.30
CA THR A 199 -1.40 -4.90 -20.11
C THR A 199 -1.66 -5.21 -21.59
N GLY A 200 -1.33 -6.43 -22.03
CA GLY A 200 -1.60 -6.90 -23.37
C GLY A 200 -3.08 -7.21 -23.66
N ILE A 201 -3.91 -7.32 -22.63
CA ILE A 201 -5.36 -7.54 -22.75
C ILE A 201 -6.03 -6.16 -22.83
N PRO A 202 -6.67 -5.80 -23.95
CA PRO A 202 -7.22 -4.45 -24.15
C PRO A 202 -8.22 -4.03 -23.06
N GLU A 203 -9.05 -4.96 -22.57
CA GLU A 203 -10.08 -4.70 -21.56
C GLU A 203 -9.52 -4.44 -20.16
N ILE A 204 -8.30 -4.88 -19.88
CA ILE A 204 -7.62 -4.70 -18.60
C ILE A 204 -6.60 -3.56 -18.72
N ASN A 205 -5.75 -3.62 -19.74
CA ASN A 205 -4.73 -2.63 -20.12
C ASN A 205 -3.98 -2.04 -18.90
N ILE A 206 -4.10 -0.72 -18.67
CA ILE A 206 -3.34 -0.04 -17.59
C ILE A 206 -3.72 -0.53 -16.18
N LEU A 207 -4.95 -1.02 -15.97
CA LEU A 207 -5.36 -1.64 -14.72
C LEU A 207 -4.53 -2.89 -14.41
N GLY A 208 -4.06 -3.59 -15.45
CA GLY A 208 -3.18 -4.76 -15.33
C GLY A 208 -1.89 -4.46 -14.59
N ALA A 209 -1.34 -3.25 -14.75
CA ALA A 209 -0.15 -2.82 -14.00
C ALA A 209 -0.45 -2.66 -12.49
N GLY A 210 -1.66 -2.19 -12.14
CA GLY A 210 -2.13 -2.16 -10.76
C GLY A 210 -2.27 -3.57 -10.17
N ILE A 211 -2.86 -4.50 -10.92
CA ILE A 211 -3.03 -5.91 -10.53
C ILE A 211 -1.66 -6.59 -10.37
N GLY A 212 -0.75 -6.38 -11.32
CA GLY A 212 0.62 -6.91 -11.24
C GLY A 212 1.36 -6.43 -9.99
N THR A 213 1.17 -5.15 -9.64
CA THR A 213 1.71 -4.58 -8.40
C THR A 213 1.09 -5.23 -7.16
N LEU A 214 -0.23 -5.44 -7.14
CA LEU A 214 -0.92 -6.12 -6.04
C LEU A 214 -0.38 -7.54 -5.83
N VAL A 215 -0.36 -8.35 -6.89
CA VAL A 215 0.12 -9.75 -6.81
C VAL A 215 1.57 -9.82 -6.37
N CYS A 216 2.42 -8.93 -6.89
CA CYS A 216 3.82 -8.82 -6.50
C CYS A 216 3.96 -8.58 -4.98
N TYR A 217 3.29 -7.57 -4.42
CA TYR A 217 3.42 -7.25 -3.00
C TYR A 217 2.73 -8.27 -2.09
N VAL A 218 1.64 -8.90 -2.52
CA VAL A 218 1.04 -10.05 -1.82
C VAL A 218 2.05 -11.19 -1.70
N PHE A 219 2.68 -11.58 -2.82
CA PHE A 219 3.72 -12.61 -2.85
C PHE A 219 4.90 -12.25 -1.94
N ILE A 220 5.44 -11.04 -2.07
CA ILE A 220 6.57 -10.56 -1.25
C ILE A 220 6.22 -10.62 0.23
N THR A 221 5.07 -10.10 0.63
CA THR A 221 4.68 -10.00 2.05
C THR A 221 4.47 -11.37 2.68
N ILE A 222 3.77 -12.27 1.99
CA ILE A 222 3.53 -13.64 2.47
C ILE A 222 4.85 -14.39 2.60
N SER A 223 5.70 -14.33 1.56
CA SER A 223 7.00 -15.00 1.57
C SER A 223 7.94 -14.44 2.63
N ALA A 224 8.00 -13.11 2.77
CA ALA A 224 8.83 -12.46 3.79
C ALA A 224 8.38 -12.82 5.20
N CYS A 225 7.06 -12.86 5.45
CA CYS A 225 6.51 -13.26 6.74
C CYS A 225 6.80 -14.75 7.05
N TYR A 226 6.67 -15.62 6.06
CA TYR A 226 7.04 -17.03 6.19
C TYR A 226 8.53 -17.20 6.58
N PHE A 227 9.44 -16.53 5.86
CA PHE A 227 10.87 -16.60 6.17
C PHE A 227 11.18 -15.97 7.53
N LEU A 228 10.54 -14.87 7.92
CA LEU A 228 10.70 -14.28 9.24
C LEU A 228 10.33 -15.27 10.34
N CYS A 229 9.17 -15.91 10.26
CA CYS A 229 8.73 -16.93 11.22
C CYS A 229 9.66 -18.14 11.25
N LYS A 230 10.15 -18.59 10.08
CA LYS A 230 11.06 -19.72 9.95
C LYS A 230 12.42 -19.44 10.61
N GLU A 231 13.03 -18.28 10.34
CA GLU A 231 14.34 -17.92 10.87
C GLU A 231 14.29 -17.64 12.39
N THR A 232 13.25 -16.97 12.84
CA THR A 232 13.09 -16.62 14.26
C THR A 232 12.48 -17.73 15.11
N LYS A 233 11.90 -18.76 14.46
CA LYS A 233 11.17 -19.88 15.12
C LYS A 233 10.08 -19.40 16.08
N ILE A 234 9.39 -18.31 15.75
CA ILE A 234 8.27 -17.75 16.49
C ILE A 234 6.94 -18.09 15.82
N HIS A 235 5.87 -18.12 16.63
CA HIS A 235 4.50 -18.32 16.16
C HIS A 235 3.74 -17.00 16.27
N LEU A 236 3.46 -16.38 15.12
CA LEU A 236 2.66 -15.15 15.07
C LEU A 236 1.17 -15.49 15.13
N LYS A 237 0.46 -14.82 16.02
CA LYS A 237 -1.02 -14.94 16.11
C LYS A 237 -1.65 -13.97 15.10
N PHE A 238 -1.65 -14.33 13.82
CA PHE A 238 -2.16 -13.51 12.72
C PHE A 238 -3.56 -12.97 12.96
N HIS A 239 -4.45 -13.80 13.50
CA HIS A 239 -5.81 -13.39 13.84
C HIS A 239 -5.82 -12.18 14.80
N SER A 240 -5.01 -12.20 15.85
CA SER A 240 -4.94 -11.10 16.81
C SER A 240 -4.32 -9.82 16.24
N ILE A 241 -3.44 -9.95 15.23
CA ILE A 241 -2.72 -8.81 14.62
C ILE A 241 -3.57 -8.12 13.56
N PHE A 242 -4.30 -8.88 12.73
CA PHE A 242 -4.94 -8.35 11.52
C PHE A 242 -6.46 -8.21 11.62
N THR A 243 -7.17 -9.10 12.35
CA THR A 243 -8.65 -9.09 12.33
C THR A 243 -9.26 -7.86 12.98
N LYS A 244 -8.76 -7.44 14.15
CA LYS A 244 -9.30 -6.24 14.82
C LYS A 244 -9.10 -4.97 13.98
N PRO A 245 -7.89 -4.66 13.45
CA PRO A 245 -7.71 -3.54 12.53
C PRO A 245 -8.55 -3.64 11.26
N ALA A 246 -8.73 -4.85 10.70
CA ALA A 246 -9.54 -5.03 9.51
C ALA A 246 -11.01 -4.70 9.75
N ILE A 247 -11.60 -5.19 10.84
CA ILE A 247 -12.99 -4.89 11.21
C ILE A 247 -13.17 -3.38 11.44
N ALA A 248 -12.27 -2.74 12.21
CA ALA A 248 -12.31 -1.31 12.45
C ALA A 248 -12.21 -0.51 11.13
N SER A 249 -11.36 -0.97 10.20
CA SER A 249 -11.18 -0.34 8.88
C SER A 249 -12.43 -0.48 8.00
N MET A 250 -13.18 -1.57 8.10
CA MET A 250 -14.46 -1.70 7.37
C MET A 250 -15.45 -0.63 7.81
N PHE A 251 -15.62 -0.42 9.12
CA PHE A 251 -16.48 0.66 9.62
C PHE A 251 -15.99 2.04 9.19
N CYS A 252 -14.68 2.26 9.22
CA CYS A 252 -14.05 3.48 8.73
C CYS A 252 -14.36 3.72 7.23
N CYS A 253 -14.21 2.71 6.38
CA CYS A 253 -14.45 2.82 4.94
C CYS A 253 -15.93 3.08 4.62
N ILE A 254 -16.86 2.42 5.32
CA ILE A 254 -18.29 2.66 5.19
C ILE A 254 -18.61 4.11 5.56
N ALA A 255 -18.12 4.58 6.69
CA ALA A 255 -18.32 5.95 7.13
C ALA A 255 -17.71 6.98 6.18
N ALA A 256 -16.50 6.71 5.67
CA ALA A 256 -15.82 7.56 4.68
C ALA A 256 -16.64 7.70 3.39
N TYR A 257 -17.15 6.56 2.87
CA TYR A 257 -17.95 6.55 1.66
C TYR A 257 -19.25 7.35 1.81
N PHE A 258 -20.01 7.10 2.86
CA PHE A 258 -21.28 7.81 3.11
C PHE A 258 -21.05 9.30 3.42
N SER A 259 -20.03 9.64 4.18
CA SER A 259 -19.69 11.04 4.49
C SER A 259 -19.27 11.79 3.22
N CYS A 260 -18.45 11.18 2.37
CA CYS A 260 -18.01 11.76 1.11
C CYS A 260 -19.21 11.99 0.18
N PHE A 261 -20.08 10.99 0.04
CA PHE A 261 -21.29 11.08 -0.79
C PHE A 261 -22.27 12.16 -0.29
N ALA A 262 -22.45 12.28 1.02
CA ALA A 262 -23.32 13.31 1.60
C ALA A 262 -22.74 14.71 1.42
N MET A 263 -21.45 14.89 1.67
CA MET A 263 -20.78 16.19 1.60
C MET A 263 -20.57 16.68 0.16
N SER A 264 -20.37 15.82 -0.82
CA SER A 264 -20.20 16.19 -2.23
C SER A 264 -21.44 16.85 -2.83
N LYS A 265 -22.61 16.69 -2.20
CA LYS A 265 -23.86 17.39 -2.61
C LYS A 265 -23.94 18.85 -2.13
N ILE A 266 -23.14 19.24 -1.13
CA ILE A 266 -23.26 20.52 -0.43
C ILE A 266 -22.03 21.38 -0.67
N MET A 267 -20.86 20.76 -0.87
CA MET A 267 -19.56 21.43 -0.92
C MET A 267 -18.73 20.95 -2.13
N PRO A 268 -17.71 21.73 -2.55
CA PRO A 268 -16.75 21.30 -3.58
C PRO A 268 -16.09 19.97 -3.19
N ASP A 269 -15.88 19.08 -4.18
CA ASP A 269 -15.40 17.72 -3.98
C ASP A 269 -14.11 17.61 -3.16
N SER A 270 -13.18 18.55 -3.32
CA SER A 270 -11.93 18.55 -2.55
C SER A 270 -12.15 18.77 -1.05
N LEU A 271 -13.03 19.69 -0.67
CA LEU A 271 -13.39 19.94 0.73
C LEU A 271 -14.21 18.78 1.31
N ALA A 272 -15.17 18.27 0.53
CA ALA A 272 -15.97 17.11 0.90
C ALA A 272 -15.09 15.88 1.19
N THR A 273 -14.09 15.63 0.35
CA THR A 273 -13.12 14.54 0.55
C THR A 273 -12.29 14.75 1.82
N GLY A 274 -11.79 15.96 2.06
CA GLY A 274 -11.03 16.28 3.27
C GLY A 274 -11.84 16.03 4.54
N ILE A 275 -13.09 16.53 4.60
CA ILE A 275 -13.99 16.32 5.75
C ILE A 275 -14.32 14.83 5.92
N ALA A 276 -14.60 14.11 4.83
CA ALA A 276 -14.88 12.68 4.88
C ALA A 276 -13.70 11.88 5.46
N VAL A 277 -12.46 12.22 5.10
CA VAL A 277 -11.26 11.61 5.68
C VAL A 277 -11.15 11.91 7.18
N PHE A 278 -11.41 13.14 7.63
CA PHE A 278 -11.41 13.47 9.05
C PHE A 278 -12.45 12.67 9.84
N ILE A 279 -13.68 12.58 9.34
CA ILE A 279 -14.76 11.79 9.95
C ILE A 279 -14.34 10.30 10.02
N ALA A 280 -13.76 9.77 8.93
CA ALA A 280 -13.30 8.40 8.84
C ALA A 280 -12.22 8.08 9.88
N VAL A 281 -11.24 8.97 10.04
CA VAL A 281 -10.17 8.82 11.05
C VAL A 281 -10.77 8.81 12.47
N PHE A 282 -11.71 9.70 12.75
CA PHE A 282 -12.37 9.74 14.05
C PHE A 282 -13.15 8.46 14.36
N ILE A 283 -13.94 7.98 13.39
CA ILE A 283 -14.70 6.71 13.53
C ILE A 283 -13.74 5.51 13.65
N TYR A 284 -12.61 5.54 12.92
CA TYR A 284 -11.58 4.50 13.05
C TYR A 284 -11.01 4.43 14.45
N ILE A 285 -10.60 5.56 15.03
CA ILE A 285 -10.07 5.62 16.40
C ILE A 285 -11.13 5.14 17.40
N ALA A 286 -12.38 5.60 17.27
CA ALA A 286 -13.47 5.15 18.12
C ALA A 286 -13.70 3.63 18.02
N SER A 287 -13.70 3.08 16.81
CA SER A 287 -13.83 1.62 16.57
C SER A 287 -12.67 0.82 17.17
N LEU A 288 -11.43 1.31 17.07
CA LEU A 288 -10.27 0.66 17.69
C LEU A 288 -10.38 0.61 19.22
N LEU A 289 -10.85 1.70 19.83
CA LEU A 289 -11.06 1.75 21.29
C LEU A 289 -12.19 0.81 21.73
N CYS A 290 -13.31 0.79 21.00
CA CYS A 290 -14.42 -0.13 21.27
C CYS A 290 -14.00 -1.60 21.15
N LEU A 291 -13.22 -1.96 20.13
CA LEU A 291 -12.73 -3.32 19.92
C LEU A 291 -11.55 -3.69 20.82
N LYS A 292 -11.08 -2.77 21.67
CA LYS A 292 -9.86 -2.95 22.48
C LYS A 292 -8.72 -3.53 21.62
N ALA A 293 -8.49 -2.92 20.47
CA ALA A 293 -7.50 -3.40 19.52
C ALA A 293 -6.07 -2.98 19.88
N LEU A 294 -5.91 -1.97 20.75
CA LEU A 294 -4.62 -1.45 21.19
C LEU A 294 -4.11 -2.21 22.40
N CYS A 295 -2.86 -2.68 22.34
CA CYS A 295 -2.14 -3.21 23.50
C CYS A 295 -1.32 -2.09 24.15
N LYS A 296 -1.03 -2.25 25.45
CA LYS A 296 -0.19 -1.29 26.19
C LYS A 296 1.16 -1.05 25.53
N ASP A 297 1.81 -2.12 25.04
CA ASP A 297 3.11 -2.05 24.38
C ASP A 297 3.04 -1.22 23.06
N ASP A 298 1.93 -1.29 22.35
CA ASP A 298 1.72 -0.55 21.11
C ASP A 298 1.64 0.97 21.38
N VAL A 299 0.89 1.35 22.42
CA VAL A 299 0.73 2.76 22.81
C VAL A 299 2.04 3.36 23.33
N LEU A 300 2.89 2.56 23.98
CA LEU A 300 4.21 3.01 24.44
C LEU A 300 5.18 3.33 23.30
N MET A 301 4.99 2.76 22.12
CA MET A 301 5.79 3.10 20.92
C MET A 301 5.42 4.47 20.31
N LEU A 302 4.28 5.04 20.66
CA LEU A 302 3.87 6.35 20.17
C LEU A 302 4.59 7.49 20.92
N PRO A 303 4.83 8.63 20.26
CA PRO A 303 5.36 9.80 20.93
C PRO A 303 4.41 10.23 22.06
N LYS A 304 4.93 10.41 23.28
CA LYS A 304 4.17 10.63 24.53
C LYS A 304 3.32 9.46 25.01
N GLY A 305 3.62 8.22 24.57
CA GLY A 305 2.87 7.01 24.86
C GLY A 305 2.60 6.78 26.37
N GLN A 306 3.55 7.09 27.27
CA GLN A 306 3.36 6.96 28.72
C GLN A 306 2.16 7.76 29.26
N LYS A 307 1.92 8.98 28.73
CA LYS A 307 0.74 9.78 29.12
C LYS A 307 -0.55 9.20 28.57
N LEU A 308 -0.51 8.72 27.31
CA LEU A 308 -1.65 8.09 26.66
C LEU A 308 -2.05 6.78 27.36
N VAL A 309 -1.08 5.95 27.73
CA VAL A 309 -1.34 4.71 28.49
C VAL A 309 -2.08 5.00 29.78
N LYS A 310 -1.63 5.98 30.59
CA LYS A 310 -2.30 6.34 31.84
C LYS A 310 -3.77 6.77 31.64
N ILE A 311 -4.06 7.49 30.57
CA ILE A 311 -5.42 7.93 30.26
C ILE A 311 -6.29 6.74 29.82
N LEU A 312 -5.76 5.91 28.92
CA LEU A 312 -6.49 4.77 28.36
C LEU A 312 -6.72 3.65 29.40
N GLU A 313 -5.75 3.41 30.30
CA GLU A 313 -5.92 2.47 31.44
C GLU A 313 -7.01 2.94 32.40
N LYS A 314 -7.06 4.25 32.70
CA LYS A 314 -8.11 4.82 33.57
C LYS A 314 -9.53 4.56 33.05
N HIS A 315 -9.69 4.46 31.74
CA HIS A 315 -10.97 4.22 31.08
C HIS A 315 -11.17 2.76 30.62
N HIS A 316 -10.29 1.83 31.00
CA HIS A 316 -10.33 0.41 30.61
C HIS A 316 -10.41 0.17 29.08
N LEU A 317 -9.80 1.06 28.25
CA LEU A 317 -9.86 1.06 26.78
C LEU A 317 -8.73 0.28 26.11
N ILE A 318 -7.71 -0.18 26.86
CA ILE A 318 -6.59 -0.99 26.37
C ILE A 318 -6.52 -2.34 27.09
N MET A 319 -5.90 -3.33 26.40
CA MET A 319 -5.56 -4.64 26.97
C MET A 319 -4.17 -4.63 27.57
#